data_57708957150e0dacaa2bbde44f812789
#
_entry.id   57708957150e0dacaa2bbde44f812789
#
_cell.length_a   1.000
_cell.length_b   1.000
_cell.length_c   1.000
_cell.angle_alpha   90.00
_cell.angle_beta   90.00
_cell.angle_gamma   90.00
#
_symmetry.space_group_name_H-M   'P 1'
#
loop_
_entity.id
_entity.type
_entity.pdbx_description
1 polymer ?
#
loop_
_entity_poly.entity_id
_entity_poly.type
_entity_poly.pdbx_seq_one_letter_code
_entity_poly.pdbx_strand_id
1 'polypeptide(L)'
;MLKILIADDEVIERTVLEKRLKKYYSDTCTILVAQNGRQALEIYRQDHPQVMIFDIEMPGINGLEAAQEIRKLDGRSGSIIFLTAFDEFSYAKAAISVHALDYLLKPCDERELINAVDEAIRLSLVSGPDPSAEKPASRQDTASRKASEEPPADESRHEETLAYIAQHYMEDLAVKDIAGYLGYSEAYFCKLFKQSFGHSFVSYLTDYRMQKAEELMRTSRLSIKEIGKTVGYPDPNYFTKVFRRVRGVSPSEFRESGVSGKQ
;
A
#
# COMPACT_ATOMS: atom_id res chain seq x y z
N MET A 1 3.62 -18.76 -5.46
CA MET A 1 4.19 -17.52 -6.03
C MET A 1 3.07 -16.50 -6.03
N LEU A 2 3.31 -15.29 -5.52
CA LEU A 2 2.29 -14.24 -5.49
C LEU A 2 1.94 -13.77 -6.91
N LYS A 3 0.72 -13.32 -7.12
CA LYS A 3 0.26 -12.83 -8.42
C LYS A 3 -0.10 -11.35 -8.33
N ILE A 4 0.38 -10.57 -9.27
CA ILE A 4 0.06 -9.15 -9.43
C ILE A 4 -0.72 -9.01 -10.73
N LEU A 5 -1.93 -8.47 -10.69
CA LEU A 5 -2.75 -8.17 -11.85
C LEU A 5 -2.67 -6.68 -12.17
N ILE A 6 -2.36 -6.36 -13.43
CA ILE A 6 -2.41 -5.00 -13.98
C ILE A 6 -3.62 -4.91 -14.91
N ALA A 7 -4.41 -3.86 -14.82
CA ALA A 7 -5.44 -3.53 -15.80
C ALA A 7 -5.33 -2.06 -16.21
N ASP A 8 -5.16 -1.83 -17.51
CA ASP A 8 -5.02 -0.53 -18.13
C ASP A 8 -5.38 -0.67 -19.62
N ASP A 9 -6.17 0.18 -20.20
CA ASP A 9 -6.57 0.09 -21.62
C ASP A 9 -5.49 0.62 -22.57
N GLU A 10 -4.63 1.52 -22.10
CA GLU A 10 -3.54 2.07 -22.88
C GLU A 10 -2.36 1.06 -22.99
N VAL A 11 -2.09 0.60 -24.21
CA VAL A 11 -1.04 -0.39 -24.48
C VAL A 11 0.34 0.06 -23.99
N ILE A 12 0.65 1.34 -24.16
CA ILE A 12 1.96 1.91 -23.78
C ILE A 12 2.10 1.93 -22.26
N GLU A 13 1.12 2.47 -21.54
CA GLU A 13 1.09 2.55 -20.08
C GLU A 13 1.18 1.15 -19.47
N ARG A 14 0.34 0.24 -19.94
CA ARG A 14 0.33 -1.16 -19.52
C ARG A 14 1.69 -1.86 -19.71
N THR A 15 2.34 -1.63 -20.87
CA THR A 15 3.67 -2.21 -21.17
C THR A 15 4.76 -1.62 -20.28
N VAL A 16 4.73 -0.32 -20.02
CA VAL A 16 5.69 0.36 -19.14
C VAL A 16 5.53 -0.13 -17.71
N LEU A 17 4.29 -0.22 -17.22
CA LEU A 17 3.98 -0.70 -15.88
C LEU A 17 4.41 -2.16 -15.70
N GLU A 18 4.11 -3.02 -16.68
CA GLU A 18 4.56 -4.43 -16.67
C GLU A 18 6.08 -4.54 -16.60
N LYS A 19 6.83 -3.78 -17.42
CA LYS A 19 8.29 -3.76 -17.40
C LYS A 19 8.85 -3.29 -16.06
N ARG A 20 8.28 -2.23 -15.48
CA ARG A 20 8.67 -1.73 -14.17
C ARG A 20 8.49 -2.81 -13.10
N LEU A 21 7.32 -3.44 -13.05
CA LEU A 21 7.05 -4.48 -12.06
C LEU A 21 7.92 -5.73 -12.27
N LYS A 22 8.14 -6.17 -13.51
CA LYS A 22 9.06 -7.28 -13.80
C LYS A 22 10.48 -7.02 -13.32
N LYS A 23 10.98 -5.80 -13.44
CA LYS A 23 12.30 -5.39 -12.96
C LYS A 23 12.50 -5.69 -11.45
N TYR A 24 11.44 -5.54 -10.65
CA TYR A 24 11.52 -5.66 -9.18
C TYR A 24 10.97 -6.97 -8.63
N TYR A 25 10.05 -7.62 -9.35
CA TYR A 25 9.24 -8.73 -8.81
C TYR A 25 9.26 -10.01 -9.65
N SER A 26 10.00 -10.09 -10.77
CA SER A 26 10.04 -11.30 -11.62
C SER A 26 10.38 -12.57 -10.87
N ASP A 27 11.24 -12.48 -9.84
CA ASP A 27 11.70 -13.63 -9.06
C ASP A 27 10.70 -14.08 -7.98
N THR A 28 9.70 -13.24 -7.66
CA THR A 28 8.80 -13.48 -6.54
C THR A 28 7.33 -13.48 -6.90
N CYS A 29 6.97 -12.80 -7.99
CA CYS A 29 5.59 -12.62 -8.40
C CYS A 29 5.38 -12.98 -9.88
N THR A 30 4.22 -13.55 -10.18
CA THR A 30 3.71 -13.64 -11.55
C THR A 30 2.92 -12.39 -11.88
N ILE A 31 3.22 -11.73 -13.00
CA ILE A 31 2.51 -10.53 -13.44
C ILE A 31 1.49 -10.94 -14.51
N LEU A 32 0.23 -10.67 -14.23
CA LEU A 32 -0.91 -10.89 -15.08
C LEU A 32 -1.36 -9.53 -15.67
N VAL A 33 -1.84 -9.52 -16.89
CA VAL A 33 -2.13 -8.28 -17.61
C VAL A 33 -3.52 -8.35 -18.23
N ALA A 34 -4.33 -7.32 -17.99
CA ALA A 34 -5.66 -7.11 -18.55
C ALA A 34 -5.70 -5.79 -19.35
N GLN A 35 -6.52 -5.74 -20.39
CA GLN A 35 -6.70 -4.58 -21.28
C GLN A 35 -7.94 -3.75 -20.92
N ASN A 36 -8.76 -4.23 -20.00
CA ASN A 36 -10.00 -3.59 -19.56
C ASN A 36 -10.52 -4.30 -18.29
N GLY A 37 -11.54 -3.70 -17.65
CA GLY A 37 -12.10 -4.24 -16.42
C GLY A 37 -12.77 -5.61 -16.57
N ARG A 38 -13.35 -5.93 -17.73
CA ARG A 38 -13.94 -7.26 -17.98
C ARG A 38 -12.87 -8.35 -17.92
N GLN A 39 -11.78 -8.16 -18.66
CA GLN A 39 -10.66 -9.10 -18.65
C GLN A 39 -10.01 -9.20 -17.27
N ALA A 40 -9.93 -8.09 -16.55
CA ALA A 40 -9.44 -8.08 -15.17
C ALA A 40 -10.29 -8.96 -14.26
N LEU A 41 -11.62 -8.90 -14.37
CA LEU A 41 -12.54 -9.76 -13.62
C LEU A 41 -12.43 -11.24 -14.00
N GLU A 42 -12.23 -11.54 -15.28
CA GLU A 42 -12.03 -12.93 -15.75
C GLU A 42 -10.74 -13.51 -15.16
N ILE A 43 -9.62 -12.77 -15.23
CA ILE A 43 -8.34 -13.17 -14.65
C ILE A 43 -8.46 -13.29 -13.12
N TYR A 44 -9.15 -12.35 -12.46
CA TYR A 44 -9.36 -12.43 -11.02
C TYR A 44 -10.05 -13.73 -10.59
N ARG A 45 -11.11 -14.12 -11.29
CA ARG A 45 -11.84 -15.36 -10.99
C ARG A 45 -11.03 -16.64 -11.20
N GLN A 46 -10.10 -16.63 -12.15
CA GLN A 46 -9.27 -17.79 -12.49
C GLN A 46 -8.02 -17.89 -11.61
N ASP A 47 -7.37 -16.77 -11.36
CA ASP A 47 -6.02 -16.72 -10.84
C ASP A 47 -5.92 -16.22 -9.40
N HIS A 48 -6.96 -15.57 -8.87
CA HIS A 48 -7.01 -14.97 -7.53
C HIS A 48 -5.74 -14.18 -7.17
N PRO A 49 -5.41 -13.09 -7.91
CA PRO A 49 -4.23 -12.28 -7.64
C PRO A 49 -4.33 -11.59 -6.29
N GLN A 50 -3.22 -11.53 -5.56
CA GLN A 50 -3.14 -10.92 -4.25
C GLN A 50 -2.95 -9.39 -4.32
N VAL A 51 -2.41 -8.90 -5.43
CA VAL A 51 -2.22 -7.46 -5.68
C VAL A 51 -2.84 -7.10 -7.02
N MET A 52 -3.62 -6.05 -7.05
CA MET A 52 -4.30 -5.56 -8.25
C MET A 52 -3.98 -4.07 -8.44
N ILE A 53 -3.52 -3.71 -9.63
CA ILE A 53 -3.20 -2.33 -10.01
C ILE A 53 -4.10 -1.98 -11.19
N PHE A 54 -5.03 -1.07 -10.99
CA PHE A 54 -6.06 -0.73 -11.98
C PHE A 54 -5.99 0.73 -12.36
N ASP A 55 -5.99 0.99 -13.67
CA ASP A 55 -6.44 2.30 -14.13
C ASP A 55 -7.94 2.45 -13.85
N ILE A 56 -8.36 3.64 -13.51
CA ILE A 56 -9.78 3.93 -13.26
C ILE A 56 -10.54 4.03 -14.56
N GLU A 57 -10.03 4.80 -15.51
CA GLU A 57 -10.74 5.08 -16.76
C GLU A 57 -10.41 4.04 -17.82
N MET A 58 -11.21 2.98 -17.86
CA MET A 58 -11.14 1.97 -18.91
C MET A 58 -12.49 1.83 -19.60
N PRO A 59 -12.54 1.55 -20.92
CA PRO A 59 -13.80 1.40 -21.66
C PRO A 59 -14.59 0.17 -21.20
N GLY A 60 -15.91 0.34 -21.11
CA GLY A 60 -16.84 -0.70 -20.66
C GLY A 60 -16.91 -0.78 -19.14
N ILE A 61 -16.33 -1.80 -18.54
CA ILE A 61 -16.19 -1.90 -17.08
C ILE A 61 -14.93 -1.13 -16.71
N ASN A 62 -15.07 -0.03 -15.97
CA ASN A 62 -13.96 0.77 -15.49
C ASN A 62 -13.28 0.12 -14.28
N GLY A 63 -12.12 0.68 -13.85
CA GLY A 63 -11.34 0.09 -12.75
C GLY A 63 -12.07 0.07 -11.41
N LEU A 64 -12.88 1.09 -11.12
CA LEU A 64 -13.67 1.16 -9.89
C LEU A 64 -14.81 0.14 -9.89
N GLU A 65 -15.49 -0.01 -11.02
CA GLU A 65 -16.54 -1.03 -11.18
C GLU A 65 -15.96 -2.44 -11.05
N ALA A 66 -14.80 -2.69 -11.68
CA ALA A 66 -14.09 -3.96 -11.54
C ALA A 66 -13.72 -4.23 -10.07
N ALA A 67 -13.20 -3.25 -9.36
CA ALA A 67 -12.86 -3.34 -7.95
C ALA A 67 -14.10 -3.62 -7.08
N GLN A 68 -15.23 -2.95 -7.34
CA GLN A 68 -16.49 -3.20 -6.63
C GLN A 68 -16.98 -4.63 -6.82
N GLU A 69 -16.92 -5.16 -8.05
CA GLU A 69 -17.32 -6.55 -8.33
C GLU A 69 -16.39 -7.55 -7.62
N ILE A 70 -15.08 -7.30 -7.61
CA ILE A 70 -14.12 -8.11 -6.86
C ILE A 70 -14.46 -8.12 -5.36
N ARG A 71 -14.77 -6.97 -4.77
CA ARG A 71 -15.16 -6.87 -3.35
C ARG A 71 -16.46 -7.60 -3.03
N LYS A 72 -17.39 -7.68 -3.97
CA LYS A 72 -18.61 -8.48 -3.82
C LYS A 72 -18.33 -9.99 -3.85
N LEU A 73 -17.34 -10.42 -4.64
CA LEU A 73 -16.98 -11.84 -4.76
C LEU A 73 -16.26 -12.36 -3.51
N ASP A 74 -15.22 -11.67 -3.07
CA ASP A 74 -14.28 -12.16 -2.06
C ASP A 74 -14.08 -11.18 -0.86
N GLY A 75 -14.94 -10.21 -0.70
CA GLY A 75 -14.86 -9.25 0.39
C GLY A 75 -13.58 -8.41 0.32
N ARG A 76 -12.69 -8.55 1.31
CA ARG A 76 -11.44 -7.79 1.36
C ARG A 76 -10.20 -8.59 0.88
N SER A 77 -10.41 -9.70 0.19
CA SER A 77 -9.30 -10.49 -0.33
C SER A 77 -8.49 -9.71 -1.37
N GLY A 78 -7.18 -9.69 -1.21
CA GLY A 78 -6.23 -8.98 -2.05
C GLY A 78 -6.25 -7.45 -1.92
N SER A 79 -5.11 -6.84 -2.20
CA SER A 79 -4.89 -5.39 -2.16
C SER A 79 -5.16 -4.76 -3.53
N ILE A 80 -5.91 -3.65 -3.56
CA ILE A 80 -6.19 -2.89 -4.77
C ILE A 80 -5.46 -1.55 -4.68
N ILE A 81 -4.74 -1.20 -5.74
CA ILE A 81 -4.07 0.08 -5.94
C ILE A 81 -4.64 0.69 -7.21
N PHE A 82 -5.07 1.94 -7.16
CA PHE A 82 -5.46 2.67 -8.38
C PHE A 82 -4.30 3.51 -8.89
N LEU A 83 -4.10 3.49 -10.20
CA LEU A 83 -3.12 4.29 -10.91
C LEU A 83 -3.83 5.02 -12.05
N THR A 84 -4.07 6.33 -11.93
CA THR A 84 -4.94 7.10 -12.83
C THR A 84 -4.38 8.48 -13.17
N ALA A 85 -4.73 9.00 -14.35
CA ALA A 85 -4.38 10.37 -14.75
C ALA A 85 -5.28 11.44 -14.09
N PHE A 86 -6.36 11.05 -13.44
CA PHE A 86 -7.38 11.96 -12.95
C PHE A 86 -7.24 12.24 -11.46
N ASP A 87 -7.00 13.49 -11.09
CA ASP A 87 -6.98 13.97 -9.69
C ASP A 87 -8.40 14.45 -9.29
N GLU A 88 -9.38 13.57 -9.44
CA GLU A 88 -10.75 13.88 -9.05
C GLU A 88 -11.08 13.34 -7.67
N PHE A 89 -11.60 14.21 -6.81
CA PHE A 89 -12.05 13.84 -5.46
C PHE A 89 -13.11 12.72 -5.48
N SER A 90 -13.95 12.69 -6.52
CA SER A 90 -14.94 11.64 -6.73
C SER A 90 -14.33 10.25 -6.85
N TYR A 91 -13.21 10.12 -7.57
CA TYR A 91 -12.50 8.85 -7.75
C TYR A 91 -11.77 8.42 -6.47
N ALA A 92 -11.12 9.36 -5.79
CA ALA A 92 -10.50 9.07 -4.50
C ALA A 92 -11.54 8.58 -3.48
N LYS A 93 -12.71 9.22 -3.41
CA LYS A 93 -13.83 8.77 -2.56
C LYS A 93 -14.34 7.38 -2.96
N ALA A 94 -14.45 7.10 -4.25
CA ALA A 94 -14.88 5.79 -4.74
C ALA A 94 -13.83 4.69 -4.46
N ALA A 95 -12.53 5.00 -4.61
CA ALA A 95 -11.44 4.08 -4.26
C ALA A 95 -11.49 3.66 -2.78
N ILE A 96 -11.85 4.57 -1.89
CA ILE A 96 -12.05 4.27 -0.48
C ILE A 96 -13.22 3.32 -0.26
N SER A 97 -14.32 3.50 -0.96
CA SER A 97 -15.50 2.64 -0.80
C SER A 97 -15.23 1.17 -1.15
N VAL A 98 -14.24 0.92 -1.99
CA VAL A 98 -13.74 -0.43 -2.32
C VAL A 98 -12.55 -0.87 -1.48
N HIS A 99 -12.20 -0.11 -0.43
CA HIS A 99 -11.03 -0.34 0.41
C HIS A 99 -9.75 -0.55 -0.42
N ALA A 100 -9.49 0.40 -1.33
CA ALA A 100 -8.21 0.43 -2.02
C ALA A 100 -7.08 0.70 -1.02
N LEU A 101 -5.95 0.05 -1.24
CA LEU A 101 -4.76 0.26 -0.43
C LEU A 101 -4.14 1.63 -0.69
N ASP A 102 -4.09 2.02 -1.97
CA ASP A 102 -3.52 3.30 -2.36
C ASP A 102 -4.17 3.84 -3.66
N TYR A 103 -4.01 5.16 -3.88
CA TYR A 103 -4.49 5.88 -5.05
C TYR A 103 -3.35 6.77 -5.57
N LEU A 104 -2.77 6.39 -6.71
CA LEU A 104 -1.60 7.01 -7.29
C LEU A 104 -1.96 7.77 -8.56
N LEU A 105 -1.41 8.98 -8.71
CA LEU A 105 -1.63 9.81 -9.90
C LEU A 105 -0.55 9.56 -10.96
N LYS A 106 -0.94 9.44 -12.21
CA LYS A 106 -0.04 9.43 -13.37
C LYS A 106 0.36 10.88 -13.71
N PRO A 107 1.64 11.16 -14.03
CA PRO A 107 2.77 10.25 -13.97
C PRO A 107 3.19 9.92 -12.53
N CYS A 108 3.22 8.64 -12.19
CA CYS A 108 3.59 8.16 -10.87
C CYS A 108 5.10 8.00 -10.73
N ASP A 109 5.67 8.47 -9.62
CA ASP A 109 7.05 8.19 -9.26
C ASP A 109 7.27 6.68 -9.08
N GLU A 110 8.40 6.17 -9.59
CA GLU A 110 8.70 4.73 -9.53
C GLU A 110 8.78 4.23 -8.08
N ARG A 111 9.28 5.05 -7.15
CA ARG A 111 9.35 4.69 -5.73
C ARG A 111 7.96 4.61 -5.10
N GLU A 112 7.10 5.56 -5.41
CA GLU A 112 5.73 5.60 -4.88
C GLU A 112 4.95 4.34 -5.29
N LEU A 113 5.01 3.98 -6.58
CA LEU A 113 4.41 2.74 -7.09
C LEU A 113 4.98 1.49 -6.40
N ILE A 114 6.31 1.39 -6.34
CA ILE A 114 6.96 0.22 -5.77
C ILE A 114 6.68 0.09 -4.28
N ASN A 115 6.66 1.19 -3.53
CA ASN A 115 6.30 1.16 -2.10
C ASN A 115 4.86 0.70 -1.87
N ALA A 116 3.91 1.14 -2.71
CA ALA A 116 2.52 0.69 -2.65
C ALA A 116 2.38 -0.82 -2.93
N VAL A 117 3.10 -1.32 -3.94
CA VAL A 117 3.13 -2.76 -4.26
C VAL A 117 3.78 -3.57 -3.14
N ASP A 118 4.84 -3.07 -2.53
CA ASP A 118 5.49 -3.74 -1.40
C ASP A 118 4.57 -3.84 -0.19
N GLU A 119 3.85 -2.78 0.11
CA GLU A 119 2.91 -2.83 1.21
C GLU A 119 1.78 -3.83 0.91
N ALA A 120 1.28 -3.87 -0.34
CA ALA A 120 0.31 -4.86 -0.78
C ALA A 120 0.81 -6.30 -0.62
N ILE A 121 2.08 -6.56 -0.99
CA ILE A 121 2.71 -7.87 -0.81
C ILE A 121 2.91 -8.17 0.69
N ARG A 122 3.35 -7.20 1.48
CA ARG A 122 3.51 -7.35 2.93
C ARG A 122 2.20 -7.79 3.59
N LEU A 123 1.10 -7.10 3.27
CA LEU A 123 -0.23 -7.42 3.76
C LEU A 123 -0.66 -8.85 3.38
N SER A 124 -0.38 -9.27 2.16
CA SER A 124 -0.69 -10.62 1.69
C SER A 124 0.10 -11.72 2.45
N LEU A 125 1.29 -11.39 2.96
CA LEU A 125 2.11 -12.31 3.75
C LEU A 125 1.69 -12.38 5.23
N VAL A 126 1.10 -11.29 5.74
CA VAL A 126 0.54 -11.23 7.11
C VAL A 126 -0.80 -11.95 7.18
N SER A 127 -1.65 -11.73 6.18
CA SER A 127 -3.00 -12.31 6.07
C SER A 127 -2.96 -13.69 5.41
N GLY A 128 -2.11 -14.62 5.86
CA GLY A 128 -2.11 -16.00 5.39
C GLY A 128 -3.53 -16.58 5.39
N PRO A 129 -3.84 -17.64 4.60
CA PRO A 129 -5.17 -18.19 4.52
C PRO A 129 -5.60 -18.75 5.88
N ASP A 130 -6.26 -17.94 6.67
CA ASP A 130 -6.95 -18.36 7.88
C ASP A 130 -8.40 -18.70 7.49
N PRO A 131 -8.76 -20.02 7.46
CA PRO A 131 -10.12 -20.44 7.12
C PRO A 131 -11.12 -20.16 8.25
N SER A 132 -10.70 -19.52 9.34
CA SER A 132 -11.51 -19.30 10.55
C SER A 132 -11.77 -17.83 10.90
N ALA A 133 -11.65 -16.91 9.96
CA ALA A 133 -12.09 -15.52 10.18
C ALA A 133 -13.62 -15.48 10.27
N GLU A 134 -14.13 -15.88 11.43
CA GLU A 134 -15.48 -15.53 11.87
C GLU A 134 -15.67 -14.01 11.74
N LYS A 135 -16.74 -13.63 11.07
CA LYS A 135 -17.20 -12.25 10.95
C LYS A 135 -17.15 -11.55 12.31
N PRO A 136 -16.41 -10.49 12.51
CA PRO A 136 -16.65 -9.65 13.69
C PRO A 136 -18.04 -9.05 13.52
N ALA A 137 -18.89 -9.39 14.49
CA ALA A 137 -20.24 -8.90 14.61
C ALA A 137 -20.27 -7.39 14.48
N SER A 138 -21.26 -6.94 13.70
CA SER A 138 -21.73 -5.57 13.56
C SER A 138 -21.49 -4.71 14.81
N ARG A 139 -20.51 -3.84 14.77
CA ARG A 139 -20.56 -2.60 15.52
C ARG A 139 -21.28 -1.59 14.65
N GLN A 140 -22.48 -1.24 15.10
CA GLN A 140 -23.41 -0.34 14.48
C GLN A 140 -22.72 0.97 14.07
N ASP A 141 -22.94 1.34 12.82
CA ASP A 141 -22.73 2.67 12.28
C ASP A 141 -23.51 3.70 13.13
N THR A 142 -22.82 4.38 14.02
CA THR A 142 -23.31 5.58 14.65
C THR A 142 -22.29 6.69 14.43
N ALA A 143 -22.23 7.20 13.23
CA ALA A 143 -21.72 8.54 12.95
C ALA A 143 -22.13 9.02 11.56
N SER A 144 -23.45 9.09 11.31
CA SER A 144 -23.99 10.06 10.37
C SER A 144 -23.92 11.42 11.03
N ARG A 145 -22.77 12.07 10.96
CA ARG A 145 -22.62 13.48 11.31
C ARG A 145 -22.03 14.25 10.15
N LYS A 146 -22.93 15.04 9.51
CA LYS A 146 -22.74 16.27 8.74
C LYS A 146 -21.38 16.42 8.05
N ALA A 147 -21.39 16.16 6.74
CA ALA A 147 -20.49 16.83 5.81
C ALA A 147 -20.78 18.33 5.87
N SER A 148 -19.99 19.08 6.63
CA SER A 148 -19.95 20.53 6.57
C SER A 148 -18.63 20.98 7.21
N GLU A 149 -17.83 21.66 6.38
CA GLU A 149 -16.61 22.40 6.69
C GLU A 149 -15.36 21.54 6.94
N GLU A 150 -14.48 21.53 5.92
CA GLU A 150 -13.11 21.06 6.07
C GLU A 150 -12.39 21.92 7.12
N PRO A 151 -11.93 21.35 8.24
CA PRO A 151 -11.12 22.13 9.16
C PRO A 151 -9.81 22.54 8.48
N PRO A 152 -9.28 23.74 8.73
CA PRO A 152 -8.03 24.19 8.14
C PRO A 152 -6.90 23.26 8.54
N ALA A 153 -5.95 23.05 7.60
CA ALA A 153 -4.71 22.32 7.85
C ALA A 153 -3.93 23.06 8.96
N ASP A 154 -3.92 22.50 10.16
CA ASP A 154 -3.27 23.06 11.33
C ASP A 154 -1.94 22.31 11.56
N GLU A 155 -0.86 23.05 11.84
CA GLU A 155 0.46 22.47 12.18
C GLU A 155 0.38 21.46 13.33
N SER A 156 -0.53 21.67 14.29
CA SER A 156 -0.83 20.75 15.37
C SER A 156 -1.24 19.35 14.89
N ARG A 157 -1.95 19.25 13.77
CA ARG A 157 -2.39 17.98 13.17
C ARG A 157 -1.28 17.20 12.49
N HIS A 158 -0.23 17.88 12.03
CA HIS A 158 0.99 17.24 11.53
C HIS A 158 1.69 16.46 12.63
N GLU A 159 1.86 17.08 13.80
CA GLU A 159 2.50 16.44 14.94
C GLU A 159 1.69 15.24 15.45
N GLU A 160 0.35 15.36 15.52
CA GLU A 160 -0.54 14.24 15.87
C GLU A 160 -0.41 13.08 14.87
N THR A 161 -0.35 13.37 13.56
CA THR A 161 -0.19 12.38 12.51
C THR A 161 1.14 11.63 12.66
N LEU A 162 2.24 12.34 12.86
CA LEU A 162 3.56 11.75 13.05
C LEU A 162 3.66 10.95 14.35
N ALA A 163 3.05 11.44 15.44
CA ALA A 163 3.01 10.73 16.71
C ALA A 163 2.23 9.41 16.59
N TYR A 164 1.11 9.43 15.89
CA TYR A 164 0.31 8.23 15.65
C TYR A 164 1.08 7.19 14.82
N ILE A 165 1.73 7.61 13.73
CA ILE A 165 2.59 6.73 12.94
C ILE A 165 3.71 6.14 13.80
N ALA A 166 4.37 6.96 14.62
CA ALA A 166 5.48 6.52 15.48
C ALA A 166 5.05 5.48 16.53
N GLN A 167 3.79 5.50 16.97
CA GLN A 167 3.25 4.53 17.92
C GLN A 167 2.80 3.23 17.26
N HIS A 168 2.30 3.29 16.01
CA HIS A 168 1.61 2.17 15.35
C HIS A 168 2.31 1.59 14.12
N TYR A 169 3.49 2.11 13.70
CA TYR A 169 4.17 1.67 12.48
C TYR A 169 4.51 0.18 12.44
N MET A 170 4.64 -0.47 13.58
CA MET A 170 4.92 -1.90 13.71
C MET A 170 3.71 -2.78 13.37
N GLU A 171 2.52 -2.22 13.46
CA GLU A 171 1.25 -2.89 13.27
C GLU A 171 0.81 -2.85 11.80
N ASP A 172 -0.34 -3.45 11.53
CA ASP A 172 -0.99 -3.40 10.22
C ASP A 172 -1.80 -2.10 10.06
N LEU A 173 -1.06 -0.98 10.03
CA LEU A 173 -1.61 0.36 10.04
C LEU A 173 -2.19 0.72 8.66
N ALA A 174 -3.51 0.81 8.56
CA ALA A 174 -4.22 1.24 7.35
C ALA A 174 -4.62 2.72 7.40
N VAL A 175 -4.86 3.31 6.24
CA VAL A 175 -5.35 4.69 6.11
C VAL A 175 -6.58 4.96 6.97
N LYS A 176 -7.54 4.01 7.02
CA LYS A 176 -8.77 4.12 7.81
C LYS A 176 -8.50 4.34 9.30
N ASP A 177 -7.43 3.73 9.84
CA ASP A 177 -7.14 3.75 11.27
C ASP A 177 -6.67 5.14 11.69
N ILE A 178 -5.72 5.71 10.94
CA ILE A 178 -5.20 7.06 11.19
C ILE A 178 -6.21 8.16 10.82
N ALA A 179 -6.94 8.00 9.71
CA ALA A 179 -7.99 8.93 9.33
C ALA A 179 -9.11 8.98 10.38
N GLY A 180 -9.53 7.80 10.87
CA GLY A 180 -10.50 7.68 11.96
C GLY A 180 -10.02 8.31 13.26
N TYR A 181 -8.76 8.13 13.63
CA TYR A 181 -8.14 8.75 14.78
C TYR A 181 -8.17 10.29 14.70
N LEU A 182 -7.85 10.84 13.53
CA LEU A 182 -7.82 12.29 13.29
C LEU A 182 -9.22 12.90 13.04
N GLY A 183 -10.27 12.08 12.94
CA GLY A 183 -11.63 12.53 12.64
C GLY A 183 -11.83 12.94 11.17
N TYR A 184 -10.99 12.46 10.26
CA TYR A 184 -11.07 12.72 8.84
C TYR A 184 -11.75 11.58 8.08
N SER A 185 -12.30 11.88 6.90
CA SER A 185 -12.54 10.85 5.91
C SER A 185 -11.20 10.36 5.35
N GLU A 186 -11.13 9.09 4.95
CA GLU A 186 -9.91 8.50 4.36
C GLU A 186 -9.43 9.30 3.13
N ALA A 187 -10.38 9.76 2.26
CA ALA A 187 -10.07 10.56 1.09
C ALA A 187 -9.42 11.90 1.44
N TYR A 188 -10.01 12.58 2.41
CA TYR A 188 -9.48 13.87 2.87
C TYR A 188 -8.09 13.69 3.48
N PHE A 189 -7.91 12.67 4.31
CA PHE A 189 -6.62 12.33 4.89
C PHE A 189 -5.55 12.06 3.83
N CYS A 190 -5.84 11.20 2.83
CA CYS A 190 -4.87 10.90 1.76
C CYS A 190 -4.46 12.15 1.00
N LYS A 191 -5.41 13.02 0.64
CA LYS A 191 -5.15 14.28 -0.04
C LYS A 191 -4.30 15.21 0.83
N LEU A 192 -4.72 15.43 2.07
CA LEU A 192 -4.01 16.29 3.02
C LEU A 192 -2.61 15.77 3.30
N PHE A 193 -2.46 14.45 3.52
CA PHE A 193 -1.18 13.83 3.79
C PHE A 193 -0.21 14.03 2.61
N LYS A 194 -0.67 13.76 1.38
CA LYS A 194 0.16 13.95 0.18
C LYS A 194 0.55 15.42 -0.03
N GLN A 195 -0.35 16.37 0.24
CA GLN A 195 -0.04 17.80 0.18
C GLN A 195 1.00 18.22 1.22
N SER A 196 0.91 17.66 2.42
CA SER A 196 1.76 18.05 3.56
C SER A 196 3.13 17.37 3.53
N PHE A 197 3.20 16.11 3.12
CA PHE A 197 4.42 15.29 3.18
C PHE A 197 5.03 14.98 1.81
N GLY A 198 4.39 15.35 0.70
CA GLY A 198 4.88 15.18 -0.67
C GLY A 198 4.74 13.77 -1.24
N HIS A 199 4.33 12.77 -0.44
CA HIS A 199 4.17 11.37 -0.86
C HIS A 199 2.89 10.78 -0.29
N SER A 200 2.46 9.61 -0.82
CA SER A 200 1.34 8.87 -0.23
C SER A 200 1.69 8.40 1.19
N PHE A 201 0.65 8.17 1.99
CA PHE A 201 0.81 7.62 3.35
C PHE A 201 1.55 6.29 3.36
N VAL A 202 1.25 5.41 2.40
CA VAL A 202 1.87 4.08 2.29
C VAL A 202 3.36 4.20 1.99
N SER A 203 3.75 5.11 1.09
CA SER A 203 5.16 5.38 0.77
C SER A 203 5.90 5.91 2.00
N TYR A 204 5.32 6.88 2.69
CA TYR A 204 5.88 7.43 3.93
C TYR A 204 6.08 6.37 5.01
N LEU A 205 5.07 5.53 5.24
CA LEU A 205 5.12 4.47 6.24
C LEU A 205 6.22 3.44 5.93
N THR A 206 6.40 3.08 4.66
CA THR A 206 7.48 2.19 4.22
C THR A 206 8.84 2.80 4.51
N ASP A 207 9.08 4.06 4.13
CA ASP A 207 10.35 4.75 4.40
C ASP A 207 10.61 4.89 5.91
N TYR A 208 9.58 5.21 6.69
CA TYR A 208 9.66 5.30 8.14
C TYR A 208 10.06 3.97 8.79
N ARG A 209 9.47 2.85 8.35
CA ARG A 209 9.84 1.51 8.81
C ARG A 209 11.29 1.16 8.48
N MET A 210 11.77 1.53 7.28
CA MET A 210 13.17 1.31 6.90
C MET A 210 14.12 2.16 7.74
N GLN A 211 13.77 3.40 8.04
CA GLN A 211 14.55 4.25 8.94
C GLN A 211 14.64 3.67 10.35
N LYS A 212 13.53 3.14 10.88
CA LYS A 212 13.53 2.47 12.18
C LYS A 212 14.34 1.17 12.18
N ALA A 213 14.34 0.44 11.07
CA ALA A 213 15.20 -0.73 10.92
C ALA A 213 16.69 -0.35 10.98
N GLU A 214 17.11 0.73 10.31
CA GLU A 214 18.49 1.24 10.39
C GLU A 214 18.88 1.62 11.83
N GLU A 215 18.00 2.31 12.53
CA GLU A 215 18.21 2.69 13.93
C GLU A 215 18.44 1.45 14.80
N LEU A 216 17.58 0.43 14.67
CA LEU A 216 17.72 -0.83 15.39
C LEU A 216 18.99 -1.61 15.02
N MET A 217 19.43 -1.55 13.76
CA MET A 217 20.68 -2.18 13.33
C MET A 217 21.92 -1.54 13.99
N ARG A 218 21.86 -0.22 14.27
CA ARG A 218 22.97 0.52 14.90
C ARG A 218 22.97 0.43 16.42
N THR A 219 21.77 0.32 17.02
CA THR A 219 21.59 0.47 18.49
C THR A 219 21.33 -0.83 19.22
N SER A 220 20.95 -1.90 18.50
CA SER A 220 20.57 -3.17 19.12
C SER A 220 21.43 -4.35 18.64
N ARG A 221 21.37 -5.46 19.39
CA ARG A 221 21.97 -6.75 19.00
C ARG A 221 20.96 -7.71 18.35
N LEU A 222 19.77 -7.23 17.99
CA LEU A 222 18.74 -8.03 17.35
C LEU A 222 19.24 -8.58 16.01
N SER A 223 18.88 -9.79 15.69
CA SER A 223 19.15 -10.36 14.34
C SER A 223 18.36 -9.60 13.27
N ILE A 224 18.80 -9.67 12.02
CA ILE A 224 18.08 -9.05 10.88
C ILE A 224 16.62 -9.54 10.80
N LYS A 225 16.40 -10.83 11.11
CA LYS A 225 15.06 -11.42 11.17
C LYS A 225 14.19 -10.77 12.26
N GLU A 226 14.73 -10.59 13.44
CA GLU A 226 14.01 -9.95 14.56
C GLU A 226 13.73 -8.49 14.25
N ILE A 227 14.69 -7.75 13.69
CA ILE A 227 14.48 -6.36 13.26
C ILE A 227 13.37 -6.27 12.22
N GLY A 228 13.40 -7.11 11.18
CA GLY A 228 12.33 -7.13 10.18
C GLY A 228 10.95 -7.31 10.81
N LYS A 229 10.81 -8.27 11.72
CA LYS A 229 9.57 -8.50 12.45
C LYS A 229 9.17 -7.30 13.32
N THR A 230 10.11 -6.69 14.02
CA THR A 230 9.86 -5.51 14.89
C THR A 230 9.37 -4.30 14.09
N VAL A 231 9.84 -4.11 12.85
CA VAL A 231 9.39 -2.99 12.01
C VAL A 231 8.20 -3.34 11.09
N GLY A 232 7.49 -4.44 11.38
CA GLY A 232 6.25 -4.80 10.70
C GLY A 232 6.42 -5.66 9.44
N TYR A 233 7.58 -6.33 9.25
CA TYR A 233 7.82 -7.29 8.17
C TYR A 233 7.98 -8.71 8.71
N PRO A 234 6.94 -9.54 8.67
CA PRO A 234 6.99 -10.90 9.24
C PRO A 234 7.90 -11.84 8.44
N ASP A 235 8.03 -11.66 7.12
CA ASP A 235 8.92 -12.43 6.25
C ASP A 235 10.30 -11.77 6.16
N PRO A 236 11.36 -12.44 6.66
CA PRO A 236 12.72 -11.88 6.67
C PRO A 236 13.32 -11.72 5.26
N ASN A 237 12.96 -12.59 4.32
CA ASN A 237 13.46 -12.52 2.96
C ASN A 237 12.84 -11.32 2.23
N TYR A 238 11.54 -11.12 2.45
CA TYR A 238 10.85 -9.96 1.91
C TYR A 238 11.37 -8.65 2.53
N PHE A 239 11.55 -8.59 3.85
CA PHE A 239 12.21 -7.46 4.52
C PHE A 239 13.56 -7.12 3.88
N THR A 240 14.41 -8.14 3.67
CA THR A 240 15.74 -7.94 3.07
C THR A 240 15.65 -7.33 1.66
N LYS A 241 14.66 -7.77 0.85
CA LYS A 241 14.43 -7.22 -0.50
C LYS A 241 13.97 -5.76 -0.45
N VAL A 242 12.98 -5.44 0.39
CA VAL A 242 12.48 -4.07 0.57
C VAL A 242 13.60 -3.15 1.05
N PHE A 243 14.34 -3.55 2.08
CA PHE A 243 15.43 -2.77 2.63
C PHE A 243 16.51 -2.49 1.57
N ARG A 244 16.98 -3.52 0.86
CA ARG A 244 17.98 -3.37 -0.20
C ARG A 244 17.50 -2.43 -1.30
N ARG A 245 16.24 -2.50 -1.68
CA ARG A 245 15.69 -1.63 -2.71
C ARG A 245 15.63 -0.17 -2.24
N VAL A 246 15.19 0.09 -1.00
CA VAL A 246 15.04 1.44 -0.47
C VAL A 246 16.39 2.08 -0.13
N ARG A 247 17.36 1.28 0.34
CA ARG A 247 18.67 1.75 0.82
C ARG A 247 19.86 1.43 -0.10
N GLY A 248 19.66 0.64 -1.15
CA GLY A 248 20.71 0.26 -2.11
C GLY A 248 21.64 -0.86 -1.64
N VAL A 249 21.63 -1.20 -0.36
CA VAL A 249 22.46 -2.25 0.25
C VAL A 249 21.61 -3.22 1.07
N SER A 250 22.09 -4.43 1.30
CA SER A 250 21.39 -5.38 2.16
C SER A 250 21.45 -4.97 3.64
N PRO A 251 20.50 -5.44 4.49
CA PRO A 251 20.54 -5.17 5.94
C PRO A 251 21.85 -5.61 6.60
N SER A 252 22.45 -6.71 6.16
CA SER A 252 23.71 -7.23 6.68
C SER A 252 24.88 -6.32 6.30
N GLU A 253 24.99 -5.94 5.03
CA GLU A 253 26.00 -4.97 4.56
C GLU A 253 25.88 -3.63 5.25
N PHE A 254 24.65 -3.15 5.47
CA PHE A 254 24.39 -1.90 6.20
C PHE A 254 24.89 -1.98 7.65
N ARG A 255 24.63 -3.08 8.35
CA ARG A 255 25.09 -3.29 9.71
C ARG A 255 26.62 -3.35 9.82
N GLU A 256 27.27 -4.07 8.90
CA GLU A 256 28.75 -4.20 8.86
C GLU A 256 29.42 -2.84 8.60
N SER A 257 28.87 -2.05 7.67
CA SER A 257 29.39 -0.69 7.39
C SER A 257 29.25 0.27 8.58
N GLY A 258 28.17 0.13 9.39
CA GLY A 258 27.94 0.93 10.58
C GLY A 258 28.85 0.56 11.75
N VAL A 259 29.40 -0.65 11.80
CA VAL A 259 30.37 -1.10 12.83
C VAL A 259 31.79 -0.63 12.52
N SER A 260 32.14 -0.42 11.24
CA SER A 260 33.50 0.01 10.84
C SER A 260 33.80 1.51 11.10
N GLY A 261 32.82 2.28 11.56
CA GLY A 261 32.97 3.74 11.86
C GLY A 261 33.29 4.11 13.30
N LYS A 262 33.59 3.12 14.17
CA LYS A 262 34.02 3.35 15.56
C LYS A 262 35.39 2.70 15.79
N GLN A 263 36.43 3.30 15.31
CA GLN A 263 37.80 3.19 15.81
C GLN A 263 38.37 4.58 16.00
#